data_a486c934c8d7293bad6d6415d361e37e
#
_entry.id   a486c934c8d7293bad6d6415d361e37e
#
_cell.length_a   1.000
_cell.length_b   1.000
_cell.length_c   1.000
_cell.angle_alpha   90.00
_cell.angle_beta   90.00
_cell.angle_gamma   90.00
#
_symmetry.space_group_name_H-M   'P 1'
#
loop_
_entity.id
_entity.type
_entity.pdbx_description
1 polymer ?
#
loop_
_entity_poly.entity_id
_entity_poly.type
_entity_poly.pdbx_seq_one_letter_code
_entity_poly.pdbx_strand_id
1 'polypeptide(L)'
;YSKVVSEKIAPEMVKAMKAAAANENKLKGIDIGYKFDADHWAVSDWLENHTAELVTNCTRVQKDAIQSMIELGIRSHMSDDELSRFIRPCIGLTKPQTQAVKKYYETIKAELEKKHPRTKPEKIEQMARDKQAKYAERQLRERAKTIAQTERAFAYEYGRYQHTKNLVDQGILPP
;
A
#
# COMPACT_ATOMS: atom_id res chain seq x y z
N TYR A 1 10.72 14.08 16.85
CA TYR A 1 9.99 13.17 15.97
C TYR A 1 10.86 12.71 14.76
N SER A 2 11.65 13.60 14.14
CA SER A 2 12.44 13.25 12.94
C SER A 2 13.61 12.29 13.20
N LYS A 3 14.26 12.34 14.38
CA LYS A 3 15.42 11.48 14.71
C LYS A 3 15.07 10.02 14.96
N VAL A 4 13.92 9.73 15.59
CA VAL A 4 13.44 8.34 15.84
C VAL A 4 12.94 7.68 14.55
N VAL A 5 12.45 8.49 13.62
CA VAL A 5 11.97 8.07 12.31
C VAL A 5 13.17 7.66 11.44
N SER A 6 14.28 8.41 11.44
CA SER A 6 15.44 8.09 10.60
C SER A 6 16.23 6.85 11.05
N GLU A 7 16.29 6.55 12.35
CA GLU A 7 17.11 5.44 12.87
C GLU A 7 16.48 4.04 12.70
N LYS A 8 15.15 3.94 12.63
CA LYS A 8 14.45 2.65 12.48
C LYS A 8 13.98 2.34 11.04
N ILE A 9 14.10 3.26 10.16
CA ILE A 9 13.37 3.32 8.88
C ILE A 9 14.19 2.84 7.69
N ALA A 10 15.49 2.97 7.75
CA ALA A 10 16.37 2.69 6.62
C ALA A 10 16.67 1.21 6.31
N PRO A 11 16.65 0.23 7.24
CA PRO A 11 17.29 -1.05 6.97
C PRO A 11 16.60 -1.97 5.94
N GLU A 12 15.26 -2.07 5.85
CA GLU A 12 14.63 -3.10 4.97
C GLU A 12 14.14 -2.61 3.63
N MET A 13 13.82 -1.35 3.46
CA MET A 13 13.70 -0.79 2.12
C MET A 13 15.08 -0.79 1.47
N VAL A 14 16.12 -0.42 2.22
CA VAL A 14 17.53 -0.67 1.86
C VAL A 14 17.77 -2.16 1.60
N LYS A 15 17.18 -3.07 2.38
CA LYS A 15 17.30 -4.51 2.18
C LYS A 15 16.52 -4.99 0.95
N ALA A 16 15.31 -4.50 0.71
CA ALA A 16 14.56 -4.80 -0.51
C ALA A 16 15.24 -4.21 -1.76
N MET A 17 15.72 -2.98 -1.68
CA MET A 17 16.46 -2.33 -2.75
C MET A 17 17.85 -2.97 -2.93
N LYS A 18 18.54 -3.37 -1.85
CA LYS A 18 19.78 -4.16 -1.90
C LYS A 18 19.54 -5.55 -2.49
N ALA A 19 18.43 -6.20 -2.13
CA ALA A 19 18.06 -7.49 -2.70
C ALA A 19 17.72 -7.37 -4.20
N ALA A 20 17.06 -6.28 -4.61
CA ALA A 20 16.81 -5.97 -6.02
C ALA A 20 18.12 -5.72 -6.78
N ALA A 21 19.00 -4.87 -6.24
CA ALA A 21 20.30 -4.60 -6.81
C ALA A 21 21.19 -5.85 -6.89
N ALA A 22 21.17 -6.69 -5.85
CA ALA A 22 21.90 -7.97 -5.83
C ALA A 22 21.35 -8.96 -6.86
N ASN A 23 20.04 -9.03 -7.05
CA ASN A 23 19.41 -9.85 -8.09
C ASN A 23 19.75 -9.34 -9.50
N GLU A 24 19.73 -8.02 -9.71
CA GLU A 24 20.11 -7.41 -10.99
C GLU A 24 21.59 -7.70 -11.32
N ASN A 25 22.48 -7.55 -10.35
CA ASN A 25 23.91 -7.89 -10.49
C ASN A 25 24.12 -9.37 -10.83
N LYS A 26 23.37 -10.26 -10.17
CA LYS A 26 23.42 -11.71 -10.40
C LYS A 26 22.89 -12.09 -11.79
N LEU A 27 21.82 -11.45 -12.25
CA LEU A 27 21.25 -11.66 -13.59
C LEU A 27 22.17 -11.17 -14.70
N LYS A 28 22.96 -10.12 -14.46
CA LYS A 28 23.91 -9.55 -15.44
C LYS A 28 25.31 -10.11 -15.33
N GLY A 29 25.58 -11.03 -14.39
CA GLY A 29 26.91 -11.64 -14.20
C GLY A 29 27.99 -10.64 -13.76
N ILE A 30 27.58 -9.53 -13.17
CA ILE A 30 28.48 -8.44 -12.78
C ILE A 30 28.69 -8.52 -11.27
N ASP A 31 29.89 -8.90 -10.83
CA ASP A 31 30.29 -8.84 -9.43
C ASP A 31 30.81 -7.43 -9.11
N ILE A 32 29.89 -6.54 -8.74
CA ILE A 32 30.25 -5.20 -8.34
C ILE A 32 29.97 -5.09 -6.84
N GLY A 33 30.98 -4.74 -6.08
CA GLY A 33 30.87 -4.38 -4.66
C GLY A 33 30.08 -3.08 -4.42
N TYR A 34 29.09 -2.79 -5.27
CA TYR A 34 28.25 -1.60 -5.21
C TYR A 34 27.23 -1.74 -4.09
N LYS A 35 27.23 -0.78 -3.18
CA LYS A 35 26.23 -0.64 -2.13
C LYS A 35 25.17 0.35 -2.59
N PHE A 36 23.93 -0.11 -2.77
CA PHE A 36 22.80 0.79 -3.00
C PHE A 36 22.65 1.75 -1.79
N ASP A 37 22.68 3.03 -2.07
CA ASP A 37 22.48 4.09 -1.08
C ASP A 37 21.00 4.48 -1.04
N ALA A 38 20.31 4.10 0.03
CA ALA A 38 18.89 4.39 0.23
C ALA A 38 18.65 5.84 0.67
N ASP A 39 19.68 6.51 1.18
CA ASP A 39 19.63 7.91 1.58
C ASP A 39 19.94 8.84 0.38
N HIS A 40 20.13 8.23 -0.81
CA HIS A 40 20.34 9.01 -2.01
C HIS A 40 19.12 9.93 -2.25
N TRP A 41 19.39 11.21 -2.48
CA TRP A 41 18.38 12.27 -2.64
C TRP A 41 17.25 11.91 -3.61
N ALA A 42 17.54 11.20 -4.70
CA ALA A 42 16.55 10.79 -5.70
C ALA A 42 15.53 9.78 -5.16
N VAL A 43 15.91 8.92 -4.21
CA VAL A 43 14.99 7.96 -3.58
C VAL A 43 14.07 8.70 -2.60
N SER A 44 14.62 9.64 -1.83
CA SER A 44 13.85 10.48 -0.93
C SER A 44 12.85 11.36 -1.71
N ASP A 45 13.31 12.00 -2.79
CA ASP A 45 12.46 12.83 -3.66
C ASP A 45 11.33 12.00 -4.29
N TRP A 46 11.62 10.78 -4.74
CA TRP A 46 10.58 9.90 -5.29
C TRP A 46 9.54 9.51 -4.23
N LEU A 47 9.97 9.14 -3.02
CA LEU A 47 9.07 8.80 -1.92
C LEU A 47 8.15 9.98 -1.58
N GLU A 48 8.69 11.20 -1.52
CA GLU A 48 7.92 12.40 -1.23
C GLU A 48 6.89 12.75 -2.31
N ASN A 49 7.22 12.51 -3.57
CA ASN A 49 6.42 12.99 -4.70
C ASN A 49 5.48 11.95 -5.32
N HIS A 50 5.75 10.65 -5.18
CA HIS A 50 5.04 9.60 -5.91
C HIS A 50 4.19 8.65 -5.05
N THR A 51 4.37 8.67 -3.72
CA THR A 51 3.55 7.81 -2.86
C THR A 51 2.09 8.27 -2.81
N ALA A 52 1.19 7.33 -2.58
CA ALA A 52 -0.26 7.55 -2.46
C ALA A 52 -1.00 8.00 -3.73
N GLU A 53 -0.47 7.77 -4.93
CA GLU A 53 -1.21 8.03 -6.18
C GLU A 53 -2.52 7.22 -6.28
N LEU A 54 -2.54 6.02 -5.72
CA LEU A 54 -3.71 5.16 -5.68
C LEU A 54 -4.78 5.60 -4.69
N VAL A 55 -4.47 6.58 -3.83
CA VAL A 55 -5.43 7.09 -2.85
C VAL A 55 -6.34 8.12 -3.51
N THR A 56 -7.53 7.67 -3.89
CA THR A 56 -8.54 8.48 -4.55
C THR A 56 -9.73 8.76 -3.62
N ASN A 57 -10.53 9.77 -3.94
CA ASN A 57 -11.74 10.16 -3.21
C ASN A 57 -11.50 10.61 -1.75
N CYS A 58 -10.39 11.29 -1.52
CA CYS A 58 -10.08 11.93 -0.24
C CYS A 58 -9.76 13.41 -0.46
N THR A 59 -9.80 14.19 0.60
CA THR A 59 -9.33 15.58 0.56
C THR A 59 -7.81 15.62 0.41
N ARG A 60 -7.26 16.75 -0.02
CA ARG A 60 -5.80 16.93 -0.13
C ARG A 60 -5.10 16.63 1.20
N VAL A 61 -5.61 17.16 2.30
CA VAL A 61 -5.04 16.92 3.64
C VAL A 61 -5.05 15.44 4.01
N GLN A 62 -6.14 14.72 3.68
CA GLN A 62 -6.20 13.27 3.92
C GLN A 62 -5.21 12.52 3.02
N LYS A 63 -5.04 12.95 1.77
CA LYS A 63 -4.05 12.35 0.86
C LYS A 63 -2.64 12.53 1.40
N ASP A 64 -2.28 13.74 1.82
CA ASP A 64 -0.97 14.07 2.36
C ASP A 64 -0.67 13.25 3.64
N ALA A 65 -1.68 13.10 4.53
CA ALA A 65 -1.56 12.26 5.72
C ALA A 65 -1.34 10.79 5.39
N ILE A 66 -2.09 10.24 4.43
CA ILE A 66 -1.95 8.84 3.99
C ILE A 66 -0.60 8.64 3.30
N GLN A 67 -0.15 9.60 2.50
CA GLN A 67 1.17 9.59 1.89
C GLN A 67 2.26 9.48 2.95
N SER A 68 2.21 10.33 3.98
CA SER A 68 3.16 10.28 5.09
C SER A 68 3.11 8.94 5.85
N MET A 69 1.92 8.34 5.98
CA MET A 69 1.79 7.01 6.59
C MET A 69 2.41 5.90 5.74
N ILE A 70 2.19 5.93 4.42
CA ILE A 70 2.78 4.97 3.48
C ILE A 70 4.30 5.11 3.50
N GLU A 71 4.79 6.34 3.38
CA GLU A 71 6.21 6.65 3.46
C GLU A 71 6.82 6.14 4.77
N LEU A 72 6.19 6.47 5.92
CA LEU A 72 6.62 5.98 7.22
C LEU A 72 6.63 4.46 7.28
N GLY A 73 5.59 3.80 6.79
CA GLY A 73 5.48 2.34 6.79
C GLY A 73 6.51 1.66 5.90
N ILE A 74 6.74 2.18 4.70
CA ILE A 74 7.78 1.70 3.79
C ILE A 74 9.15 1.92 4.44
N ARG A 75 9.40 3.08 4.97
CA ARG A 75 10.65 3.42 5.66
C ARG A 75 10.84 2.64 6.97
N SER A 76 9.78 2.25 7.68
CA SER A 76 9.83 1.43 8.92
C SER A 76 9.83 -0.08 8.65
N HIS A 77 9.90 -0.50 7.41
CA HIS A 77 9.93 -1.89 6.97
C HIS A 77 8.71 -2.73 7.31
N MET A 78 7.60 -2.09 7.47
CA MET A 78 6.35 -2.80 7.64
C MET A 78 6.17 -3.79 6.49
N SER A 79 5.80 -5.02 6.80
CA SER A 79 5.32 -5.98 5.80
C SER A 79 4.08 -5.41 5.10
N ASP A 80 3.67 -5.98 3.96
CA ASP A 80 2.45 -5.56 3.27
C ASP A 80 1.22 -5.63 4.18
N ASP A 81 1.17 -6.66 5.03
CA ASP A 81 0.08 -6.83 5.99
C ASP A 81 0.11 -5.80 7.11
N GLU A 82 1.28 -5.41 7.60
CA GLU A 82 1.45 -4.37 8.61
C GLU A 82 1.12 -2.99 8.04
N LEU A 83 1.67 -2.65 6.86
CA LEU A 83 1.37 -1.40 6.17
C LEU A 83 -0.12 -1.31 5.82
N SER A 84 -0.73 -2.39 5.33
CA SER A 84 -2.16 -2.47 5.05
C SER A 84 -3.00 -2.19 6.30
N ARG A 85 -2.65 -2.76 7.44
CA ARG A 85 -3.33 -2.51 8.72
C ARG A 85 -3.13 -1.08 9.20
N PHE A 86 -1.95 -0.51 8.98
CA PHE A 86 -1.59 0.83 9.40
C PHE A 86 -2.37 1.90 8.64
N ILE A 87 -2.48 1.79 7.30
CA ILE A 87 -3.20 2.78 6.48
C ILE A 87 -4.71 2.59 6.46
N ARG A 88 -5.22 1.38 6.76
CA ARG A 88 -6.64 1.02 6.66
C ARG A 88 -7.59 1.97 7.37
N PRO A 89 -7.32 2.48 8.58
CA PRO A 89 -8.23 3.43 9.25
C PRO A 89 -8.36 4.77 8.54
N CYS A 90 -7.38 5.14 7.71
CA CYS A 90 -7.30 6.45 7.07
C CYS A 90 -7.82 6.45 5.63
N ILE A 91 -7.92 5.26 5.00
CA ILE A 91 -8.47 5.14 3.65
C ILE A 91 -9.97 4.84 3.71
N GLY A 92 -10.73 5.46 2.80
CA GLY A 92 -12.16 5.17 2.63
C GLY A 92 -12.41 4.11 1.55
N LEU A 93 -13.68 3.76 1.34
CA LEU A 93 -14.12 2.99 0.19
C LEU A 93 -14.16 3.88 -1.06
N THR A 94 -13.86 3.34 -2.22
CA THR A 94 -14.08 4.01 -3.50
C THR A 94 -15.58 4.13 -3.79
N LYS A 95 -15.96 5.02 -4.72
CA LYS A 95 -17.36 5.13 -5.16
C LYS A 95 -17.94 3.79 -5.63
N PRO A 96 -17.28 3.00 -6.49
CA PRO A 96 -17.76 1.68 -6.88
C PRO A 96 -17.91 0.72 -5.69
N GLN A 97 -16.96 0.71 -4.75
CA GLN A 97 -17.05 -0.13 -3.56
C GLN A 97 -18.22 0.28 -2.66
N THR A 98 -18.45 1.58 -2.48
CA THR A 98 -19.59 2.09 -1.72
C THR A 98 -20.92 1.68 -2.37
N GLN A 99 -21.02 1.73 -3.69
CA GLN A 99 -22.19 1.25 -4.42
C GLN A 99 -22.37 -0.26 -4.27
N ALA A 100 -21.28 -1.03 -4.35
CA ALA A 100 -21.33 -2.48 -4.14
C ALA A 100 -21.81 -2.83 -2.72
N VAL A 101 -21.36 -2.10 -1.70
CA VAL A 101 -21.80 -2.27 -0.31
C VAL A 101 -23.30 -1.98 -0.16
N LYS A 102 -23.81 -0.92 -0.81
CA LYS A 102 -25.26 -0.62 -0.82
C LYS A 102 -26.07 -1.73 -1.48
N LYS A 103 -25.66 -2.14 -2.67
CA LYS A 103 -26.32 -3.23 -3.41
C LYS A 103 -26.30 -4.55 -2.63
N TYR A 104 -25.19 -4.85 -1.98
CA TYR A 104 -25.06 -6.03 -1.12
C TYR A 104 -26.09 -5.99 0.03
N TYR A 105 -26.26 -4.84 0.68
CA TYR A 105 -27.26 -4.68 1.74
C TYR A 105 -28.68 -4.97 1.24
N GLU A 106 -29.08 -4.40 0.11
CA GLU A 106 -30.39 -4.61 -0.49
C GLU A 106 -30.65 -6.09 -0.82
N THR A 107 -29.65 -6.74 -1.43
CA THR A 107 -29.72 -8.17 -1.79
C THR A 107 -29.84 -9.03 -0.54
N ILE A 108 -28.99 -8.83 0.46
CA ILE A 108 -28.99 -9.62 1.69
C ILE A 108 -30.25 -9.42 2.50
N LYS A 109 -30.78 -8.19 2.55
CA LYS A 109 -32.05 -7.92 3.22
C LYS A 109 -33.18 -8.72 2.60
N ALA A 110 -33.33 -8.67 1.27
CA ALA A 110 -34.36 -9.42 0.56
C ALA A 110 -34.20 -10.96 0.72
N GLU A 111 -32.96 -11.46 0.77
CA GLU A 111 -32.71 -12.88 1.05
C GLU A 111 -33.10 -13.27 2.48
N LEU A 112 -32.78 -12.43 3.46
CA LEU A 112 -33.11 -12.68 4.86
C LEU A 112 -34.62 -12.66 5.09
N GLU A 113 -35.35 -11.74 4.47
CA GLU A 113 -36.81 -11.67 4.52
C GLU A 113 -37.44 -12.96 3.98
N LYS A 114 -36.96 -13.46 2.85
CA LYS A 114 -37.42 -14.75 2.26
C LYS A 114 -37.08 -15.95 3.14
N LYS A 115 -35.89 -15.94 3.75
CA LYS A 115 -35.37 -17.08 4.52
C LYS A 115 -35.96 -17.16 5.92
N HIS A 116 -36.37 -16.02 6.46
CA HIS A 116 -36.85 -15.88 7.84
C HIS A 116 -38.20 -15.12 7.91
N PRO A 117 -39.27 -15.62 7.27
CA PRO A 117 -40.53 -14.88 7.13
C PRO A 117 -41.26 -14.61 8.45
N ARG A 118 -40.88 -15.31 9.53
CA ARG A 118 -41.46 -15.14 10.87
C ARG A 118 -40.63 -14.25 11.80
N THR A 119 -39.48 -13.73 11.29
CA THR A 119 -38.59 -12.89 12.08
C THR A 119 -39.07 -11.44 12.01
N LYS A 120 -39.00 -10.73 13.14
CA LYS A 120 -39.36 -9.31 13.19
C LYS A 120 -38.53 -8.48 12.22
N PRO A 121 -39.13 -7.51 11.52
CA PRO A 121 -38.41 -6.69 10.51
C PRO A 121 -37.16 -6.00 11.06
N GLU A 122 -37.23 -5.51 12.32
CA GLU A 122 -36.10 -4.82 12.98
C GLU A 122 -34.90 -5.76 13.15
N LYS A 123 -35.14 -7.06 13.42
CA LYS A 123 -34.09 -8.05 13.57
C LYS A 123 -33.48 -8.41 12.21
N ILE A 124 -34.30 -8.48 11.17
CA ILE A 124 -33.82 -8.67 9.79
C ILE A 124 -32.94 -7.50 9.37
N GLU A 125 -33.38 -6.27 9.64
CA GLU A 125 -32.65 -5.04 9.38
C GLU A 125 -31.27 -5.06 10.07
N GLN A 126 -31.23 -5.41 11.35
CA GLN A 126 -29.98 -5.50 12.10
C GLN A 126 -29.04 -6.56 11.49
N MET A 127 -29.57 -7.74 11.18
CA MET A 127 -28.78 -8.82 10.55
C MET A 127 -28.23 -8.39 9.19
N ALA A 128 -29.02 -7.65 8.40
CA ALA A 128 -28.57 -7.14 7.10
C ALA A 128 -27.47 -6.10 7.25
N ARG A 129 -27.59 -5.17 8.23
CA ARG A 129 -26.58 -4.17 8.56
C ARG A 129 -25.28 -4.80 9.06
N ASP A 130 -25.35 -5.82 9.90
CA ASP A 130 -24.17 -6.53 10.39
C ASP A 130 -23.41 -7.22 9.23
N LYS A 131 -24.14 -7.83 8.31
CA LYS A 131 -23.54 -8.42 7.11
C LYS A 131 -22.94 -7.37 6.17
N GLN A 132 -23.65 -6.24 5.99
CA GLN A 132 -23.15 -5.10 5.23
C GLN A 132 -21.85 -4.56 5.80
N ALA A 133 -21.79 -4.36 7.12
CA ALA A 133 -20.58 -3.86 7.79
C ALA A 133 -19.38 -4.81 7.59
N LYS A 134 -19.59 -6.12 7.74
CA LYS A 134 -18.55 -7.13 7.46
C LYS A 134 -18.08 -7.12 5.99
N TYR A 135 -19.01 -6.92 5.07
CA TYR A 135 -18.68 -6.81 3.65
C TYR A 135 -17.86 -5.54 3.37
N ALA A 136 -18.28 -4.39 3.91
CA ALA A 136 -17.55 -3.12 3.79
C ALA A 136 -16.15 -3.22 4.38
N GLU A 137 -15.99 -3.82 5.55
CA GLU A 137 -14.69 -4.07 6.19
C GLU A 137 -13.78 -4.95 5.31
N ARG A 138 -14.32 -5.99 4.68
CA ARG A 138 -13.57 -6.82 3.74
C ARG A 138 -13.09 -6.01 2.53
N GLN A 139 -13.98 -5.21 1.92
CA GLN A 139 -13.61 -4.35 0.80
C GLN A 139 -12.52 -3.35 1.16
N LEU A 140 -12.60 -2.77 2.36
CA LEU A 140 -11.60 -1.83 2.86
C LEU A 140 -10.25 -2.53 3.11
N ARG A 141 -10.26 -3.75 3.64
CA ARG A 141 -9.06 -4.56 3.86
C ARG A 141 -8.36 -4.89 2.55
N GLU A 142 -9.11 -5.36 1.55
CA GLU A 142 -8.56 -5.67 0.22
C GLU A 142 -7.98 -4.42 -0.45
N ARG A 143 -8.66 -3.29 -0.35
CA ARG A 143 -8.13 -2.02 -0.86
C ARG A 143 -6.82 -1.62 -0.16
N ALA A 144 -6.77 -1.68 1.16
CA ALA A 144 -5.57 -1.36 1.92
C ALA A 144 -4.40 -2.27 1.52
N LYS A 145 -4.66 -3.56 1.34
CA LYS A 145 -3.67 -4.53 0.89
C LYS A 145 -3.15 -4.21 -0.52
N THR A 146 -4.04 -3.89 -1.44
CA THR A 146 -3.65 -3.49 -2.81
C THR A 146 -2.76 -2.25 -2.78
N ILE A 147 -3.13 -1.21 -2.01
CA ILE A 147 -2.31 0.01 -1.89
C ILE A 147 -0.93 -0.36 -1.33
N ALA A 148 -0.86 -1.08 -0.21
CA ALA A 148 0.40 -1.44 0.42
C ALA A 148 1.34 -2.22 -0.54
N GLN A 149 0.80 -3.20 -1.25
CA GLN A 149 1.56 -4.00 -2.21
C GLN A 149 2.04 -3.18 -3.41
N THR A 150 1.18 -2.31 -3.95
CA THR A 150 1.51 -1.51 -5.13
C THR A 150 2.56 -0.46 -4.80
N GLU A 151 2.41 0.26 -3.69
CA GLU A 151 3.38 1.28 -3.27
C GLU A 151 4.75 0.66 -2.99
N ARG A 152 4.78 -0.53 -2.37
CA ARG A 152 6.04 -1.25 -2.16
C ARG A 152 6.66 -1.73 -3.48
N ALA A 153 5.85 -2.25 -4.41
CA ALA A 153 6.34 -2.65 -5.73
C ALA A 153 6.95 -1.47 -6.49
N PHE A 154 6.32 -0.30 -6.44
CA PHE A 154 6.85 0.91 -7.05
C PHE A 154 8.18 1.34 -6.41
N ALA A 155 8.26 1.34 -5.07
CA ALA A 155 9.50 1.65 -4.37
C ALA A 155 10.64 0.68 -4.77
N TYR A 156 10.33 -0.61 -4.89
CA TYR A 156 11.29 -1.63 -5.32
C TYR A 156 11.78 -1.39 -6.76
N GLU A 157 10.86 -1.19 -7.70
CA GLU A 157 11.21 -0.96 -9.11
C GLU A 157 11.98 0.34 -9.30
N TYR A 158 11.64 1.39 -8.56
CA TYR A 158 12.38 2.63 -8.59
C TYR A 158 13.82 2.46 -8.08
N GLY A 159 13.99 1.73 -6.99
CA GLY A 159 15.32 1.40 -6.46
C GLY A 159 16.17 0.64 -7.49
N ARG A 160 15.55 -0.31 -8.21
CA ARG A 160 16.19 -1.06 -9.29
C ARG A 160 16.61 -0.15 -10.45
N TYR A 161 15.72 0.73 -10.87
CA TYR A 161 16.01 1.72 -11.91
C TYR A 161 17.17 2.63 -11.53
N GLN A 162 17.16 3.20 -10.34
CA GLN A 162 18.25 4.08 -9.87
C GLN A 162 19.60 3.34 -9.79
N HIS A 163 19.59 2.09 -9.34
CA HIS A 163 20.79 1.26 -9.34
C HIS A 163 21.35 1.06 -10.75
N THR A 164 20.51 0.67 -11.71
CA THR A 164 20.93 0.48 -13.11
C THR A 164 21.48 1.79 -13.70
N LYS A 165 20.78 2.91 -13.47
CA LYS A 165 21.23 4.23 -13.91
C LYS A 165 22.62 4.57 -13.37
N ASN A 166 22.84 4.37 -12.07
CA ASN A 166 24.15 4.62 -11.47
C ASN A 166 25.26 3.76 -12.09
N LEU A 167 24.98 2.51 -12.48
CA LEU A 167 25.94 1.65 -13.16
C LEU A 167 26.27 2.15 -14.58
N VAL A 168 25.28 2.70 -15.29
CA VAL A 168 25.49 3.35 -16.59
C VAL A 168 26.32 4.61 -16.42
N ASP A 169 25.97 5.48 -15.47
CA ASP A 169 26.68 6.73 -15.19
C ASP A 169 28.15 6.50 -14.80
N GLN A 170 28.45 5.36 -14.17
CA GLN A 170 29.82 4.93 -13.83
C GLN A 170 30.54 4.21 -14.98
N GLY A 171 29.91 4.05 -16.15
CA GLY A 171 30.47 3.37 -17.30
C GLY A 171 30.63 1.84 -17.15
N ILE A 172 29.95 1.26 -16.16
CA ILE A 172 29.98 -0.18 -15.88
C ILE A 172 29.02 -0.94 -16.78
N LEU A 173 27.89 -0.31 -17.12
CA LEU A 173 26.91 -0.80 -18.09
C LEU A 173 26.86 0.13 -19.31
N PRO A 174 26.57 -0.38 -20.50
CA PRO A 174 26.28 0.45 -21.67
C PRO A 174 24.97 1.21 -21.46
N PRO A 175 24.82 2.41 -22.05
CA PRO A 175 23.62 3.22 -22.00
C PRO A 175 22.41 2.54 -22.64
#